data_ba089894d0c2847a4ea56df531bdbd7c
#
_entry.id   ba089894d0c2847a4ea56df531bdbd7c
#
_cell.length_a   1.000
_cell.length_b   1.000
_cell.length_c   1.000
_cell.angle_alpha   90.00
_cell.angle_beta   90.00
_cell.angle_gamma   90.00
#
_symmetry.space_group_name_H-M   'P 1'
#
loop_
_entity.id
_entity.type
_entity.pdbx_description
1 polymer ?
#
loop_
_entity_poly.entity_id
_entity_poly.type
_entity_poly.pdbx_seq_one_letter_code
_entity_poly.pdbx_strand_id
1 'polypeptide(L)'
;MAGAASRMTSVVPAAAAGPKKTSDRNVIGAGTAGLVTAAAAAGLGAKVALVEKHMMGGDCLNYGCVPSKAMIASAKSAHSVRNSDKFGINVPDPVIDFQKVHDYVHSVIGAIAPNDSVERFTSLGVHVIEGAGKFINPRTVEVNGIRIRARRFVISTGSSAATPPIKGLEDVPYLTNETIFERTEAPDHLIIIGGGPIGMELAQAHRRLGAQVTVLEAFKALAKDDPELTEIVIDSLKEDGIVIREEVKIARIEKSGSGVAVVLDTGDGEEIIAGSHLLVAAGRKPNVDGLGLKDAR
;
A
#
# COMPACT_ATOMS: atom_id res chain seq x y z
N MET A 1 -2.27 32.90 -65.70
CA MET A 1 -3.36 32.05 -65.20
C MET A 1 -2.86 31.40 -63.88
N ALA A 2 -3.34 31.94 -62.79
CA ALA A 2 -2.93 31.48 -61.44
C ALA A 2 -4.04 30.53 -60.89
N GLY A 3 -3.65 29.28 -60.66
CA GLY A 3 -4.55 28.28 -60.08
C GLY A 3 -4.58 28.41 -58.54
N ALA A 4 -5.73 28.75 -58.00
CA ALA A 4 -5.97 28.77 -56.54
C ALA A 4 -6.11 27.34 -56.00
N ALA A 5 -5.16 26.92 -55.14
CA ALA A 5 -5.26 25.68 -54.36
C ALA A 5 -6.20 25.87 -53.19
N SER A 6 -7.38 25.27 -53.26
CA SER A 6 -8.34 25.18 -52.16
C SER A 6 -7.78 24.28 -51.03
N ARG A 7 -7.53 24.88 -49.83
CA ARG A 7 -7.24 24.11 -48.62
C ARG A 7 -8.55 23.49 -48.09
N MET A 8 -8.73 22.21 -48.29
CA MET A 8 -9.70 21.41 -47.56
C MET A 8 -9.26 21.27 -46.11
N THR A 9 -9.88 22.00 -45.21
CA THR A 9 -9.81 21.75 -43.78
C THR A 9 -10.64 20.51 -43.47
N SER A 10 -9.97 19.38 -43.24
CA SER A 10 -10.63 18.16 -42.74
C SER A 10 -11.12 18.42 -41.32
N VAL A 11 -12.40 18.62 -41.16
CA VAL A 11 -13.09 18.60 -39.85
C VAL A 11 -13.02 17.15 -39.37
N VAL A 12 -12.15 16.87 -38.40
CA VAL A 12 -12.16 15.58 -37.69
C VAL A 12 -13.49 15.50 -36.94
N PRO A 13 -14.36 14.51 -37.22
CA PRO A 13 -15.62 14.39 -36.49
C PRO A 13 -15.33 14.14 -35.02
N ALA A 14 -15.97 14.92 -34.13
CA ALA A 14 -15.91 14.70 -32.70
C ALA A 14 -16.31 13.24 -32.42
N ALA A 15 -15.43 12.48 -31.78
CA ALA A 15 -15.68 11.09 -31.41
C ALA A 15 -17.06 11.00 -30.75
N ALA A 16 -17.91 10.09 -31.25
CA ALA A 16 -19.25 9.88 -30.75
C ALA A 16 -19.20 9.64 -29.23
N ALA A 17 -19.92 10.46 -28.47
CA ALA A 17 -19.95 10.35 -27.02
C ALA A 17 -20.48 8.97 -26.64
N GLY A 18 -19.69 8.16 -25.93
CA GLY A 18 -20.08 6.84 -25.46
C GLY A 18 -21.37 6.86 -24.60
N PRO A 19 -21.92 5.71 -24.23
CA PRO A 19 -23.20 5.60 -23.54
C PRO A 19 -23.17 6.40 -22.21
N LYS A 20 -24.23 7.19 -21.98
CA LYS A 20 -24.40 7.95 -20.75
C LYS A 20 -25.12 7.12 -19.70
N LYS A 21 -24.55 7.01 -18.50
CA LYS A 21 -25.19 6.39 -17.34
C LYS A 21 -25.45 7.43 -16.27
N THR A 22 -26.57 7.30 -15.55
CA THR A 22 -26.94 8.23 -14.47
C THR A 22 -27.01 7.46 -13.16
N SER A 23 -26.37 7.99 -12.12
CA SER A 23 -26.39 7.44 -10.76
C SER A 23 -26.64 8.55 -9.73
N ASP A 24 -27.10 8.19 -8.54
CA ASP A 24 -27.21 9.11 -7.41
C ASP A 24 -25.83 9.40 -6.81
N ARG A 25 -25.02 8.36 -6.76
CA ARG A 25 -23.64 8.41 -6.24
C ARG A 25 -22.68 7.75 -7.23
N ASN A 26 -21.54 8.37 -7.41
CA ASN A 26 -20.40 7.76 -8.08
C ASN A 26 -19.24 7.71 -7.10
N VAL A 27 -18.76 6.51 -6.79
CA VAL A 27 -17.63 6.25 -5.91
C VAL A 27 -16.42 5.89 -6.78
N ILE A 28 -15.32 6.59 -6.60
CA ILE A 28 -14.07 6.38 -7.36
C ILE A 28 -13.04 5.77 -6.41
N GLY A 29 -12.69 4.52 -6.65
CA GLY A 29 -11.84 3.67 -5.82
C GLY A 29 -12.65 2.66 -5.02
N ALA A 30 -12.35 1.37 -5.21
CA ALA A 30 -12.97 0.23 -4.52
C ALA A 30 -12.07 -0.35 -3.41
N GLY A 31 -11.32 0.47 -2.73
CA GLY A 31 -10.72 0.15 -1.44
C GLY A 31 -11.75 0.22 -0.31
N THR A 32 -11.33 0.00 0.93
CA THR A 32 -12.21 -0.08 2.11
C THR A 32 -13.23 1.08 2.18
N ALA A 33 -12.77 2.33 2.02
CA ALA A 33 -13.66 3.50 2.09
C ALA A 33 -14.70 3.50 0.97
N GLY A 34 -14.30 3.14 -0.25
CA GLY A 34 -15.19 3.08 -1.41
C GLY A 34 -16.21 1.95 -1.30
N LEU A 35 -15.80 0.76 -0.91
CA LEU A 35 -16.66 -0.40 -0.75
C LEU A 35 -17.72 -0.17 0.34
N VAL A 36 -17.32 0.32 1.52
CA VAL A 36 -18.26 0.65 2.60
C VAL A 36 -19.25 1.72 2.16
N THR A 37 -18.77 2.77 1.49
CA THR A 37 -19.64 3.84 0.97
C THR A 37 -20.63 3.32 -0.07
N ALA A 38 -20.17 2.49 -1.01
CA ALA A 38 -21.00 1.94 -2.06
C ALA A 38 -22.08 1.01 -1.51
N ALA A 39 -21.70 0.08 -0.62
CA ALA A 39 -22.63 -0.84 0.02
C ALA A 39 -23.68 -0.11 0.87
N ALA A 40 -23.26 0.85 1.71
CA ALA A 40 -24.15 1.61 2.54
C ALA A 40 -25.15 2.45 1.69
N ALA A 41 -24.67 3.13 0.66
CA ALA A 41 -25.53 3.92 -0.21
C ALA A 41 -26.54 3.06 -1.00
N ALA A 42 -26.10 1.90 -1.51
CA ALA A 42 -26.99 0.95 -2.20
C ALA A 42 -28.03 0.36 -1.24
N GLY A 43 -27.64 -0.02 -0.02
CA GLY A 43 -28.55 -0.51 1.03
C GLY A 43 -29.61 0.52 1.44
N LEU A 44 -29.32 1.82 1.27
CA LEU A 44 -30.30 2.91 1.46
C LEU A 44 -31.10 3.22 0.19
N GLY A 45 -31.03 2.40 -0.85
CA GLY A 45 -31.80 2.54 -2.09
C GLY A 45 -31.24 3.51 -3.12
N ALA A 46 -30.02 4.01 -2.95
CA ALA A 46 -29.40 4.89 -3.95
C ALA A 46 -28.88 4.09 -5.15
N LYS A 47 -28.97 4.66 -6.36
CA LYS A 47 -28.29 4.13 -7.54
C LYS A 47 -26.80 4.47 -7.46
N VAL A 48 -25.96 3.47 -7.27
CA VAL A 48 -24.51 3.65 -7.06
C VAL A 48 -23.74 3.12 -8.26
N ALA A 49 -22.80 3.93 -8.77
CA ALA A 49 -21.72 3.47 -9.64
C ALA A 49 -20.41 3.45 -8.84
N LEU A 50 -19.68 2.34 -8.88
CA LEU A 50 -18.37 2.15 -8.26
C LEU A 50 -17.34 1.97 -9.37
N VAL A 51 -16.31 2.80 -9.37
CA VAL A 51 -15.24 2.78 -10.37
C VAL A 51 -13.96 2.31 -9.72
N GLU A 52 -13.33 1.26 -10.25
CA GLU A 52 -12.04 0.76 -9.77
C GLU A 52 -11.08 0.57 -10.94
N LYS A 53 -9.87 1.13 -10.80
CA LYS A 53 -8.85 1.07 -11.86
C LYS A 53 -7.92 -0.15 -11.78
N HIS A 54 -7.87 -0.82 -10.62
CA HIS A 54 -6.88 -1.85 -10.35
C HIS A 54 -7.53 -3.08 -9.70
N MET A 55 -7.46 -3.21 -8.38
CA MET A 55 -7.94 -4.39 -7.66
C MET A 55 -9.03 -4.02 -6.65
N MET A 56 -10.13 -4.77 -6.69
CA MET A 56 -11.16 -4.69 -5.67
C MET A 56 -10.58 -4.98 -4.29
N GLY A 57 -11.13 -4.36 -3.23
CA GLY A 57 -10.58 -4.43 -1.87
C GLY A 57 -9.46 -3.42 -1.60
N GLY A 58 -8.79 -2.92 -2.66
CA GLY A 58 -7.74 -1.90 -2.59
C GLY A 58 -6.57 -2.30 -1.70
N ASP A 59 -5.94 -1.31 -1.08
CA ASP A 59 -4.73 -1.48 -0.27
C ASP A 59 -4.95 -2.43 0.92
N CYS A 60 -6.08 -2.31 1.63
CA CYS A 60 -6.34 -3.11 2.82
C CYS A 60 -6.36 -4.63 2.54
N LEU A 61 -7.06 -5.05 1.49
CA LEU A 61 -7.15 -6.47 1.13
C LEU A 61 -5.84 -6.98 0.54
N ASN A 62 -5.22 -6.21 -0.36
CA ASN A 62 -4.16 -6.72 -1.22
C ASN A 62 -2.74 -6.44 -0.69
N TYR A 63 -2.52 -5.29 -0.01
CA TYR A 63 -1.19 -4.78 0.34
C TYR A 63 -1.06 -4.24 1.77
N GLY A 64 -2.11 -4.35 2.59
CA GLY A 64 -2.16 -3.70 3.90
C GLY A 64 -2.64 -4.63 5.00
N CYS A 65 -3.86 -4.38 5.48
CA CYS A 65 -4.40 -5.00 6.69
C CYS A 65 -4.42 -6.53 6.64
N VAL A 66 -4.91 -7.10 5.54
CA VAL A 66 -5.09 -8.56 5.43
C VAL A 66 -3.75 -9.27 5.37
N PRO A 67 -2.83 -8.96 4.42
CA PRO A 67 -1.55 -9.63 4.36
C PRO A 67 -0.68 -9.37 5.59
N SER A 68 -0.67 -8.15 6.15
CA SER A 68 0.13 -7.86 7.34
C SER A 68 -0.36 -8.65 8.56
N LYS A 69 -1.67 -8.75 8.79
CA LYS A 69 -2.21 -9.50 9.94
C LYS A 69 -2.03 -11.01 9.76
N ALA A 70 -2.09 -11.52 8.54
CA ALA A 70 -1.75 -12.92 8.26
C ALA A 70 -0.26 -13.22 8.55
N MET A 71 0.65 -12.34 8.11
CA MET A 71 2.08 -12.47 8.41
C MET A 71 2.35 -12.35 9.92
N ILE A 72 1.72 -11.40 10.62
CA ILE A 72 1.82 -11.23 12.07
C ILE A 72 1.31 -12.48 12.80
N ALA A 73 0.25 -13.14 12.31
CA ALA A 73 -0.23 -14.39 12.91
C ALA A 73 0.82 -15.50 12.83
N SER A 74 1.49 -15.67 11.68
CA SER A 74 2.62 -16.58 11.53
C SER A 74 3.78 -16.22 12.46
N ALA A 75 4.14 -14.93 12.51
CA ALA A 75 5.20 -14.41 13.37
C ALA A 75 4.90 -14.62 14.86
N LYS A 76 3.64 -14.41 15.27
CA LYS A 76 3.17 -14.67 16.64
C LYS A 76 3.27 -16.15 17.00
N SER A 77 2.93 -17.04 16.07
CA SER A 77 3.08 -18.49 16.26
C SER A 77 4.53 -18.87 16.53
N ALA A 78 5.46 -18.40 15.69
CA ALA A 78 6.89 -18.62 15.88
C ALA A 78 7.42 -18.08 17.21
N HIS A 79 6.99 -16.86 17.58
CA HIS A 79 7.35 -16.25 18.86
C HIS A 79 6.79 -17.04 20.05
N SER A 80 5.55 -17.55 19.98
CA SER A 80 4.95 -18.37 21.04
C SER A 80 5.71 -19.68 21.26
N VAL A 81 6.17 -20.31 20.17
CA VAL A 81 7.00 -21.53 20.26
C VAL A 81 8.33 -21.24 20.97
N ARG A 82 9.03 -20.16 20.58
CA ARG A 82 10.32 -19.79 21.22
C ARG A 82 10.21 -19.44 22.70
N ASN A 83 9.04 -18.97 23.13
CA ASN A 83 8.78 -18.56 24.50
C ASN A 83 7.92 -19.57 25.30
N SER A 84 7.86 -20.82 24.85
CA SER A 84 7.03 -21.85 25.50
C SER A 84 7.68 -22.44 26.76
N ASP A 85 8.97 -22.28 26.95
CA ASP A 85 9.76 -22.74 28.10
C ASP A 85 9.24 -22.14 29.43
N LYS A 86 8.80 -20.89 29.43
CA LYS A 86 8.19 -20.23 30.59
C LYS A 86 6.89 -20.89 31.06
N PHE A 87 6.28 -21.74 30.22
CA PHE A 87 5.12 -22.57 30.54
C PHE A 87 5.51 -24.03 30.84
N GLY A 88 6.82 -24.36 30.91
CA GLY A 88 7.31 -25.70 31.11
C GLY A 88 7.33 -26.56 29.84
N ILE A 89 7.17 -25.97 28.67
CA ILE A 89 7.15 -26.68 27.38
C ILE A 89 8.46 -26.38 26.64
N ASN A 90 9.39 -27.35 26.68
CA ASN A 90 10.68 -27.24 26.01
C ASN A 90 10.57 -27.76 24.58
N VAL A 91 10.78 -26.89 23.60
CA VAL A 91 10.81 -27.21 22.17
C VAL A 91 12.08 -26.62 21.53
N PRO A 92 12.61 -27.24 20.46
CA PRO A 92 13.70 -26.60 19.71
C PRO A 92 13.20 -25.33 19.00
N ASP A 93 14.15 -24.46 18.62
CA ASP A 93 13.80 -23.29 17.81
C ASP A 93 13.05 -23.69 16.54
N PRO A 94 11.97 -23.00 16.20
CA PRO A 94 11.20 -23.33 15.02
C PRO A 94 11.98 -23.01 13.75
N VAL A 95 12.00 -23.96 12.82
CA VAL A 95 12.48 -23.73 11.46
C VAL A 95 11.36 -23.05 10.67
N ILE A 96 11.64 -21.87 10.15
CA ILE A 96 10.67 -21.09 9.40
C ILE A 96 10.77 -21.40 7.91
N ASP A 97 9.73 -21.98 7.35
CA ASP A 97 9.51 -22.13 5.92
C ASP A 97 8.83 -20.89 5.39
N PHE A 98 9.61 -19.93 4.89
CA PHE A 98 9.08 -18.63 4.49
C PHE A 98 8.18 -18.71 3.25
N GLN A 99 8.40 -19.71 2.36
CA GLN A 99 7.48 -19.99 1.25
C GLN A 99 6.08 -20.33 1.79
N LYS A 100 5.99 -21.15 2.84
CA LYS A 100 4.68 -21.46 3.45
C LYS A 100 4.06 -20.27 4.18
N VAL A 101 4.87 -19.36 4.73
CA VAL A 101 4.36 -18.09 5.29
C VAL A 101 3.73 -17.26 4.18
N HIS A 102 4.42 -17.11 3.05
CA HIS A 102 3.89 -16.45 1.85
C HIS A 102 2.57 -17.10 1.40
N ASP A 103 2.55 -18.42 1.22
CA ASP A 103 1.36 -19.15 0.76
C ASP A 103 0.18 -19.01 1.74
N TYR A 104 0.45 -18.99 3.03
CA TYR A 104 -0.56 -18.73 4.06
C TYR A 104 -1.12 -17.30 3.93
N VAL A 105 -0.28 -16.28 3.78
CA VAL A 105 -0.71 -14.89 3.57
C VAL A 105 -1.64 -14.79 2.37
N HIS A 106 -1.24 -15.36 1.23
CA HIS A 106 -2.03 -15.33 0.00
C HIS A 106 -3.32 -16.17 0.12
N SER A 107 -3.31 -17.26 0.88
CA SER A 107 -4.53 -18.03 1.14
C SER A 107 -5.56 -17.22 1.94
N VAL A 108 -5.12 -16.41 2.89
CA VAL A 108 -6.01 -15.52 3.68
C VAL A 108 -6.57 -14.40 2.79
N ILE A 109 -5.74 -13.80 1.93
CA ILE A 109 -6.21 -12.82 0.94
C ILE A 109 -7.30 -13.46 0.06
N GLY A 110 -7.03 -14.64 -0.49
CA GLY A 110 -7.97 -15.38 -1.35
C GLY A 110 -9.28 -15.76 -0.65
N ALA A 111 -9.22 -16.09 0.64
CA ALA A 111 -10.41 -16.40 1.44
C ALA A 111 -11.30 -15.16 1.70
N ILE A 112 -10.71 -13.98 1.80
CA ILE A 112 -11.43 -12.72 2.07
C ILE A 112 -11.89 -12.04 0.78
N ALA A 113 -11.13 -12.15 -0.32
CA ALA A 113 -11.38 -11.49 -1.59
C ALA A 113 -12.83 -11.59 -2.12
N PRO A 114 -13.55 -12.70 -2.00
CA PRO A 114 -14.96 -12.78 -2.40
C PRO A 114 -15.87 -11.75 -1.72
N ASN A 115 -15.53 -11.30 -0.51
CA ASN A 115 -16.30 -10.28 0.20
C ASN A 115 -16.19 -8.89 -0.43
N ASP A 116 -15.13 -8.64 -1.18
CA ASP A 116 -14.85 -7.36 -1.84
C ASP A 116 -14.97 -7.46 -3.36
N SER A 117 -15.53 -8.56 -3.88
CA SER A 117 -15.56 -8.87 -5.31
C SER A 117 -16.58 -8.05 -6.11
N VAL A 118 -16.36 -7.96 -7.41
CA VAL A 118 -17.31 -7.36 -8.38
C VAL A 118 -18.67 -8.04 -8.30
N GLU A 119 -18.70 -9.37 -8.19
CA GLU A 119 -19.92 -10.18 -8.13
C GLU A 119 -20.75 -9.81 -6.90
N ARG A 120 -20.11 -9.73 -5.74
CA ARG A 120 -20.80 -9.36 -4.50
C ARG A 120 -21.39 -7.96 -4.59
N PHE A 121 -20.60 -6.97 -5.03
CA PHE A 121 -21.09 -5.60 -5.11
C PHE A 121 -22.18 -5.44 -6.16
N THR A 122 -22.09 -6.17 -7.26
CA THR A 122 -23.17 -6.24 -8.26
C THR A 122 -24.44 -6.84 -7.67
N SER A 123 -24.36 -7.90 -6.86
CA SER A 123 -25.51 -8.49 -6.17
C SER A 123 -26.15 -7.54 -5.14
N LEU A 124 -25.38 -6.58 -4.61
CA LEU A 124 -25.89 -5.51 -3.74
C LEU A 124 -26.55 -4.36 -4.52
N GLY A 125 -26.63 -4.46 -5.86
CA GLY A 125 -27.23 -3.42 -6.71
C GLY A 125 -26.26 -2.28 -7.08
N VAL A 126 -24.96 -2.44 -6.79
CA VAL A 126 -23.92 -1.49 -7.19
C VAL A 126 -23.50 -1.78 -8.63
N HIS A 127 -23.46 -0.76 -9.47
CA HIS A 127 -22.89 -0.88 -10.81
C HIS A 127 -21.38 -0.69 -10.77
N VAL A 128 -20.62 -1.79 -10.79
CA VAL A 128 -19.16 -1.77 -10.80
C VAL A 128 -18.65 -1.55 -12.22
N ILE A 129 -17.67 -0.67 -12.37
CA ILE A 129 -17.03 -0.31 -13.63
C ILE A 129 -15.53 -0.34 -13.44
N GLU A 130 -14.87 -1.27 -14.10
CA GLU A 130 -13.43 -1.40 -14.09
C GLU A 130 -12.79 -0.37 -15.04
N GLY A 131 -11.85 0.41 -14.53
CA GLY A 131 -11.11 1.41 -15.29
C GLY A 131 -10.78 2.66 -14.50
N ALA A 132 -9.91 3.50 -15.08
CA ALA A 132 -9.51 4.76 -14.49
C ALA A 132 -10.58 5.83 -14.70
N GLY A 133 -11.16 6.32 -13.60
CA GLY A 133 -12.15 7.40 -13.63
C GLY A 133 -11.48 8.77 -13.70
N LYS A 134 -11.97 9.63 -14.61
CA LYS A 134 -11.50 11.02 -14.76
C LYS A 134 -12.69 11.97 -14.86
N PHE A 135 -12.69 13.03 -14.07
CA PHE A 135 -13.66 14.11 -14.20
C PHE A 135 -13.46 14.82 -15.55
N ILE A 136 -14.57 15.04 -16.26
CA ILE A 136 -14.62 15.82 -17.48
C ILE A 136 -15.46 17.10 -17.29
N ASN A 137 -16.19 17.18 -16.19
CA ASN A 137 -16.88 18.36 -15.66
C ASN A 137 -17.36 18.06 -14.22
N PRO A 138 -17.91 19.06 -13.47
CA PRO A 138 -18.30 18.88 -12.06
C PRO A 138 -19.36 17.80 -11.78
N ARG A 139 -20.02 17.30 -12.81
CA ARG A 139 -21.11 16.32 -12.67
C ARG A 139 -20.92 15.05 -13.49
N THR A 140 -19.73 14.87 -14.10
CA THR A 140 -19.51 13.73 -14.99
C THR A 140 -18.08 13.20 -14.87
N VAL A 141 -17.95 11.91 -14.63
CA VAL A 141 -16.72 11.15 -14.72
C VAL A 141 -16.75 10.28 -15.97
N GLU A 142 -15.65 10.20 -16.68
CA GLU A 142 -15.46 9.30 -17.81
C GLU A 142 -14.55 8.14 -17.42
N VAL A 143 -14.94 6.92 -17.82
CA VAL A 143 -14.19 5.67 -17.62
C VAL A 143 -14.28 4.87 -18.90
N ASN A 144 -13.17 4.60 -19.57
CA ASN A 144 -13.13 3.80 -20.82
C ASN A 144 -14.18 4.26 -21.87
N GLY A 145 -14.36 5.56 -22.04
CA GLY A 145 -15.34 6.14 -22.94
C GLY A 145 -16.81 6.16 -22.43
N ILE A 146 -17.08 5.53 -21.30
CA ILE A 146 -18.41 5.57 -20.65
C ILE A 146 -18.49 6.84 -19.79
N ARG A 147 -19.53 7.64 -19.97
CA ARG A 147 -19.77 8.85 -19.21
C ARG A 147 -20.78 8.60 -18.09
N ILE A 148 -20.36 8.76 -16.85
CA ILE A 148 -21.17 8.57 -15.65
C ILE A 148 -21.51 9.92 -15.07
N ARG A 149 -22.78 10.29 -15.12
CA ARG A 149 -23.30 11.50 -14.48
C ARG A 149 -23.85 11.17 -13.11
N ALA A 150 -23.45 11.90 -12.07
CA ALA A 150 -23.93 11.67 -10.71
C ALA A 150 -24.30 12.99 -10.00
N ARG A 151 -25.15 12.87 -8.97
CA ARG A 151 -25.51 14.00 -8.08
C ARG A 151 -24.40 14.30 -7.08
N ARG A 152 -23.67 13.28 -6.66
CA ARG A 152 -22.54 13.37 -5.73
C ARG A 152 -21.44 12.40 -6.13
N PHE A 153 -20.22 12.79 -5.86
CA PHE A 153 -19.02 11.97 -6.06
C PHE A 153 -18.32 11.74 -4.73
N VAL A 154 -17.79 10.53 -4.55
CA VAL A 154 -16.91 10.17 -3.44
C VAL A 154 -15.59 9.77 -4.03
N ILE A 155 -14.53 10.49 -3.69
CA ILE A 155 -13.16 10.18 -4.09
C ILE A 155 -12.55 9.36 -2.97
N SER A 156 -12.36 8.07 -3.21
CA SER A 156 -11.81 7.09 -2.27
C SER A 156 -10.64 6.32 -2.90
N THR A 157 -9.81 7.04 -3.63
CA THR A 157 -8.69 6.53 -4.42
C THR A 157 -7.48 6.12 -3.58
N GLY A 158 -7.55 6.26 -2.26
CA GLY A 158 -6.53 5.83 -1.33
C GLY A 158 -5.21 6.60 -1.44
N SER A 159 -4.16 5.93 -1.06
CA SER A 159 -2.79 6.44 -1.09
C SER A 159 -1.82 5.32 -1.43
N SER A 160 -0.64 5.65 -1.93
CA SER A 160 0.47 4.73 -2.19
C SER A 160 1.68 5.09 -1.34
N ALA A 161 2.63 4.16 -1.19
CA ALA A 161 3.87 4.43 -0.48
C ALA A 161 4.56 5.68 -1.03
N ALA A 162 5.01 6.55 -0.14
CA ALA A 162 5.81 7.71 -0.53
C ALA A 162 7.28 7.30 -0.64
N THR A 163 7.92 7.67 -1.74
CA THR A 163 9.36 7.50 -1.92
C THR A 163 10.06 8.78 -1.46
N PRO A 164 10.81 8.74 -0.35
CA PRO A 164 11.55 9.92 0.11
C PRO A 164 12.69 10.26 -0.86
N PRO A 165 13.07 11.54 -0.99
CA PRO A 165 14.13 11.97 -1.91
C PRO A 165 15.51 11.69 -1.30
N ILE A 166 15.86 10.41 -1.12
CA ILE A 166 17.16 9.98 -0.61
C ILE A 166 18.05 9.65 -1.80
N LYS A 167 19.23 10.23 -1.83
CA LYS A 167 20.23 10.00 -2.89
C LYS A 167 20.54 8.50 -3.02
N GLY A 168 20.46 7.96 -4.23
CA GLY A 168 20.78 6.57 -4.55
C GLY A 168 19.66 5.56 -4.25
N LEU A 169 18.53 6.00 -3.69
CA LEU A 169 17.40 5.10 -3.44
C LEU A 169 16.82 4.51 -4.74
N GLU A 170 16.78 5.29 -5.80
CA GLU A 170 16.30 4.87 -7.13
C GLU A 170 17.24 3.90 -7.86
N ASP A 171 18.52 3.83 -7.43
CA ASP A 171 19.56 2.98 -8.04
C ASP A 171 19.61 1.57 -7.43
N VAL A 172 18.83 1.31 -6.37
CA VAL A 172 18.79 0.02 -5.67
C VAL A 172 17.38 -0.57 -5.66
N PRO A 173 17.23 -1.90 -5.64
CA PRO A 173 15.93 -2.52 -5.41
C PRO A 173 15.48 -2.24 -3.97
N TYR A 174 14.26 -1.74 -3.81
CA TYR A 174 13.63 -1.59 -2.50
C TYR A 174 12.20 -2.11 -2.50
N LEU A 175 11.75 -2.49 -1.34
CA LEU A 175 10.39 -2.97 -1.08
C LEU A 175 9.53 -1.84 -0.53
N THR A 176 8.23 -1.95 -0.76
CA THR A 176 7.20 -1.14 -0.13
C THR A 176 6.14 -2.06 0.50
N ASN A 177 5.11 -1.52 1.13
CA ASN A 177 3.97 -2.33 1.56
C ASN A 177 3.28 -3.07 0.41
N GLU A 178 3.42 -2.61 -0.83
CA GLU A 178 2.82 -3.25 -2.00
C GLU A 178 3.60 -4.48 -2.49
N THR A 179 4.88 -4.62 -2.12
CA THR A 179 5.77 -5.67 -2.66
C THR A 179 6.37 -6.58 -1.59
N ILE A 180 6.33 -6.22 -0.31
CA ILE A 180 6.95 -7.00 0.77
C ILE A 180 6.28 -8.37 0.95
N PHE A 181 4.97 -8.48 0.69
CA PHE A 181 4.21 -9.71 0.85
C PHE A 181 4.36 -10.71 -0.29
N GLU A 182 4.97 -10.29 -1.40
CA GLU A 182 5.26 -11.15 -2.56
C GLU A 182 6.55 -11.98 -2.38
N ARG A 183 7.24 -11.79 -1.28
CA ARG A 183 8.49 -12.51 -1.02
C ARG A 183 8.23 -13.93 -0.58
N THR A 184 8.99 -14.85 -1.19
CA THR A 184 8.98 -16.29 -0.88
C THR A 184 10.18 -16.72 -0.04
N GLU A 185 11.16 -15.82 0.16
CA GLU A 185 12.36 -16.05 0.96
C GLU A 185 12.49 -14.97 2.03
N ALA A 186 12.86 -15.37 3.23
CA ALA A 186 13.14 -14.43 4.31
C ALA A 186 14.35 -13.56 3.97
N PRO A 187 14.33 -12.26 4.26
CA PRO A 187 15.54 -11.45 4.23
C PRO A 187 16.50 -11.89 5.36
N ASP A 188 17.80 -11.97 5.08
CA ASP A 188 18.79 -12.18 6.14
C ASP A 188 18.82 -10.97 7.09
N HIS A 189 18.94 -9.77 6.51
CA HIS A 189 18.86 -8.51 7.23
C HIS A 189 17.99 -7.52 6.46
N LEU A 190 16.85 -7.17 7.05
CA LEU A 190 15.92 -6.18 6.54
C LEU A 190 16.20 -4.82 7.16
N ILE A 191 16.60 -3.85 6.34
CA ILE A 191 16.66 -2.45 6.75
C ILE A 191 15.33 -1.80 6.42
N ILE A 192 14.74 -1.07 7.37
CA ILE A 192 13.46 -0.37 7.21
C ILE A 192 13.68 1.12 7.38
N ILE A 193 13.32 1.90 6.36
CA ILE A 193 13.29 3.36 6.45
C ILE A 193 11.86 3.79 6.80
N GLY A 194 11.71 4.34 8.01
CA GLY A 194 10.45 4.81 8.57
C GLY A 194 9.99 4.02 9.79
N GLY A 195 9.95 4.69 10.93
CA GLY A 195 9.54 4.17 12.24
C GLY A 195 8.05 4.41 12.56
N GLY A 196 7.20 4.56 11.54
CA GLY A 196 5.75 4.61 11.68
C GLY A 196 5.12 3.23 11.89
N PRO A 197 3.78 3.15 12.09
CA PRO A 197 3.08 1.88 12.37
C PRO A 197 3.37 0.77 11.36
N ILE A 198 3.39 1.08 10.05
CA ILE A 198 3.70 0.09 9.00
C ILE A 198 5.11 -0.48 9.16
N GLY A 199 6.10 0.40 9.36
CA GLY A 199 7.49 -0.02 9.54
C GLY A 199 7.66 -0.89 10.78
N MET A 200 7.06 -0.51 11.90
CA MET A 200 7.17 -1.22 13.18
C MET A 200 6.44 -2.57 13.17
N GLU A 201 5.24 -2.66 12.59
CA GLU A 201 4.53 -3.94 12.43
C GLU A 201 5.33 -4.93 11.59
N LEU A 202 5.85 -4.48 10.44
CA LEU A 202 6.63 -5.32 9.54
C LEU A 202 8.00 -5.67 10.12
N ALA A 203 8.63 -4.76 10.89
CA ALA A 203 9.85 -5.03 11.63
C ALA A 203 9.68 -6.21 12.58
N GLN A 204 8.65 -6.17 13.42
CA GLN A 204 8.39 -7.23 14.38
C GLN A 204 8.05 -8.55 13.70
N ALA A 205 7.20 -8.51 12.67
CA ALA A 205 6.83 -9.72 11.96
C ALA A 205 8.05 -10.41 11.34
N HIS A 206 8.91 -9.68 10.61
CA HIS A 206 10.10 -10.25 10.01
C HIS A 206 11.15 -10.70 11.05
N ARG A 207 11.31 -9.94 12.13
CA ARG A 207 12.21 -10.32 13.23
C ARG A 207 11.80 -11.64 13.86
N ARG A 208 10.53 -11.81 14.16
CA ARG A 208 9.96 -13.05 14.73
C ARG A 208 10.02 -14.22 13.75
N LEU A 209 10.00 -13.94 12.44
CA LEU A 209 10.19 -14.94 11.37
C LEU A 209 11.67 -15.22 11.05
N GLY A 210 12.62 -14.66 11.79
CA GLY A 210 14.02 -15.03 11.74
C GLY A 210 14.97 -14.02 11.12
N ALA A 211 14.48 -12.94 10.51
CA ALA A 211 15.33 -11.90 9.93
C ALA A 211 16.06 -11.08 11.00
N GLN A 212 17.26 -10.59 10.69
CA GLN A 212 17.78 -9.41 11.38
C GLN A 212 17.01 -8.17 10.90
N VAL A 213 16.72 -7.23 11.80
CA VAL A 213 15.95 -6.03 11.42
C VAL A 213 16.56 -4.79 12.04
N THR A 214 16.78 -3.78 11.20
CA THR A 214 17.17 -2.43 11.61
C THR A 214 16.17 -1.42 11.08
N VAL A 215 15.54 -0.65 11.97
CA VAL A 215 14.66 0.46 11.63
C VAL A 215 15.41 1.78 11.74
N LEU A 216 15.32 2.59 10.71
CA LEU A 216 15.93 3.92 10.61
C LEU A 216 14.82 4.96 10.54
N GLU A 217 14.74 5.83 11.55
CA GLU A 217 13.74 6.89 11.65
C GLU A 217 14.42 8.25 11.78
N ALA A 218 14.02 9.19 10.92
CA ALA A 218 14.59 10.54 10.91
C ALA A 218 14.21 11.38 12.14
N PHE A 219 13.14 11.00 12.80
CA PHE A 219 12.60 11.66 14.01
C PHE A 219 12.44 10.64 15.14
N LYS A 220 11.37 10.76 15.91
CA LYS A 220 10.98 9.74 16.90
C LYS A 220 10.08 8.69 16.25
N ALA A 221 10.29 7.44 16.60
CA ALA A 221 9.44 6.35 16.17
C ALA A 221 8.05 6.51 16.80
N LEU A 222 7.00 6.19 16.00
CA LEU A 222 5.60 6.31 16.39
C LEU A 222 5.21 7.70 16.94
N ALA A 223 5.88 8.78 16.50
CA ALA A 223 5.76 10.14 17.04
C ALA A 223 4.37 10.77 16.95
N LYS A 224 3.41 10.13 16.26
CA LYS A 224 2.01 10.61 16.14
C LYS A 224 1.07 10.02 17.18
N ASP A 225 1.54 9.05 17.93
CA ASP A 225 0.78 8.32 18.93
C ASP A 225 1.19 8.80 20.35
N ASP A 226 0.44 8.38 21.36
CA ASP A 226 0.67 8.77 22.75
C ASP A 226 2.04 8.25 23.23
N PRO A 227 2.95 9.14 23.72
CA PRO A 227 4.30 8.76 24.13
C PRO A 227 4.36 7.65 25.19
N GLU A 228 3.45 7.64 26.15
CA GLU A 228 3.41 6.61 27.19
C GLU A 228 3.12 5.22 26.62
N LEU A 229 2.27 5.15 25.56
CA LEU A 229 1.94 3.90 24.90
C LEU A 229 3.02 3.49 23.91
N THR A 230 3.63 4.44 23.21
CA THR A 230 4.68 4.14 22.22
C THR A 230 5.95 3.63 22.87
N GLU A 231 6.30 4.10 24.08
CA GLU A 231 7.45 3.60 24.83
C GLU A 231 7.33 2.11 25.13
N ILE A 232 6.16 1.66 25.60
CA ILE A 232 5.87 0.24 25.84
C ILE A 232 6.04 -0.60 24.59
N VAL A 233 5.54 -0.10 23.44
CA VAL A 233 5.66 -0.79 22.17
C VAL A 233 7.12 -0.87 21.70
N ILE A 234 7.85 0.24 21.77
CA ILE A 234 9.27 0.33 21.37
C ILE A 234 10.12 -0.61 22.19
N ASP A 235 9.90 -0.68 23.49
CA ASP A 235 10.64 -1.57 24.38
C ASP A 235 10.37 -3.04 24.05
N SER A 236 9.12 -3.40 23.81
CA SER A 236 8.76 -4.75 23.36
C SER A 236 9.40 -5.12 22.01
N LEU A 237 9.53 -4.16 21.09
CA LEU A 237 10.21 -4.37 19.80
C LEU A 237 11.72 -4.57 19.98
N LYS A 238 12.34 -3.83 20.88
CA LYS A 238 13.76 -3.99 21.25
C LYS A 238 14.01 -5.34 21.94
N GLU A 239 13.09 -5.78 22.83
CA GLU A 239 13.13 -7.11 23.45
C GLU A 239 13.07 -8.24 22.41
N ASP A 240 12.30 -8.07 21.35
CA ASP A 240 12.31 -8.99 20.21
C ASP A 240 13.64 -8.97 19.41
N GLY A 241 14.56 -8.04 19.74
CA GLY A 241 15.88 -7.91 19.11
C GLY A 241 15.88 -7.06 17.84
N ILE A 242 14.95 -6.11 17.71
CA ILE A 242 14.95 -5.13 16.62
C ILE A 242 15.87 -3.97 17.00
N VAL A 243 16.76 -3.58 16.10
CA VAL A 243 17.58 -2.37 16.24
C VAL A 243 16.77 -1.18 15.74
N ILE A 244 16.42 -0.26 16.64
CA ILE A 244 15.69 0.96 16.29
C ILE A 244 16.63 2.15 16.45
N ARG A 245 16.89 2.86 15.37
CA ARG A 245 17.74 4.03 15.29
C ARG A 245 16.86 5.25 14.96
N GLU A 246 16.68 6.10 15.95
CA GLU A 246 15.91 7.34 15.84
C GLU A 246 16.84 8.54 15.58
N GLU A 247 16.28 9.62 15.08
CA GLU A 247 16.97 10.89 14.83
C GLU A 247 18.17 10.74 13.88
N VAL A 248 18.06 9.75 12.96
CA VAL A 248 19.14 9.49 12.00
C VAL A 248 18.99 10.34 10.74
N LYS A 249 20.12 10.76 10.19
CA LYS A 249 20.19 11.42 8.90
C LYS A 249 20.80 10.48 7.87
N ILE A 250 20.00 10.03 6.93
CA ILE A 250 20.46 9.19 5.82
C ILE A 250 21.13 10.10 4.79
N ALA A 251 22.42 9.91 4.55
CA ALA A 251 23.17 10.66 3.56
C ALA A 251 22.92 10.12 2.15
N ARG A 252 22.92 8.81 1.98
CA ARG A 252 22.70 8.12 0.71
C ARG A 252 22.46 6.62 0.90
N ILE A 253 22.02 5.97 -0.18
CA ILE A 253 21.86 4.53 -0.29
C ILE A 253 22.72 4.04 -1.45
N GLU A 254 23.36 2.88 -1.28
CA GLU A 254 24.27 2.30 -2.25
C GLU A 254 24.02 0.80 -2.40
N LYS A 255 24.42 0.24 -3.56
CA LYS A 255 24.51 -1.22 -3.71
C LYS A 255 25.66 -1.76 -2.86
N SER A 256 25.43 -2.87 -2.18
CA SER A 256 26.43 -3.58 -1.37
C SER A 256 26.39 -5.06 -1.69
N GLY A 257 27.27 -5.54 -2.55
CA GLY A 257 27.21 -6.91 -3.05
C GLY A 257 25.87 -7.22 -3.72
N SER A 258 25.17 -8.24 -3.22
CA SER A 258 23.81 -8.60 -3.64
C SER A 258 22.71 -7.81 -2.88
N GLY A 259 23.07 -7.03 -1.85
CA GLY A 259 22.17 -6.30 -1.00
C GLY A 259 22.31 -4.80 -1.15
N VAL A 260 22.05 -4.09 -0.05
CA VAL A 260 21.99 -2.64 0.03
C VAL A 260 22.78 -2.13 1.23
N ALA A 261 23.39 -0.96 1.12
CA ALA A 261 24.01 -0.23 2.22
C ALA A 261 23.32 1.13 2.38
N VAL A 262 22.90 1.44 3.60
CA VAL A 262 22.41 2.76 3.99
C VAL A 262 23.51 3.50 4.73
N VAL A 263 23.92 4.64 4.22
CA VAL A 263 24.98 5.49 4.78
C VAL A 263 24.32 6.59 5.59
N LEU A 264 24.63 6.63 6.87
CA LEU A 264 24.18 7.64 7.80
C LEU A 264 25.25 8.75 7.96
N ASP A 265 24.79 10.00 8.03
CA ASP A 265 25.62 11.14 8.44
C ASP A 265 25.52 11.28 9.97
N THR A 266 26.62 11.02 10.67
CA THR A 266 26.69 11.12 12.15
C THR A 266 27.15 12.49 12.64
N GLY A 267 27.43 13.42 11.74
CA GLY A 267 28.04 14.71 12.06
C GLY A 267 29.57 14.65 12.18
N ASP A 268 30.11 13.59 12.75
CA ASP A 268 31.56 13.37 12.88
C ASP A 268 32.14 12.46 11.80
N GLY A 269 31.26 11.92 10.94
CA GLY A 269 31.65 10.98 9.86
C GLY A 269 30.47 10.26 9.27
N GLU A 270 30.74 9.13 8.63
CA GLU A 270 29.73 8.27 8.03
C GLU A 270 29.67 6.91 8.75
N GLU A 271 28.47 6.44 9.00
CA GLU A 271 28.22 5.07 9.48
C GLU A 271 27.50 4.30 8.37
N ILE A 272 27.94 3.08 8.10
CA ILE A 272 27.37 2.23 7.04
C ILE A 272 26.61 1.08 7.67
N ILE A 273 25.34 0.94 7.32
CA ILE A 273 24.48 -0.18 7.69
C ILE A 273 24.20 -1.00 6.45
N ALA A 274 24.76 -2.21 6.39
CA ALA A 274 24.54 -3.12 5.27
C ALA A 274 23.41 -4.10 5.59
N GLY A 275 22.59 -4.41 4.58
CA GLY A 275 21.51 -5.39 4.69
C GLY A 275 21.25 -6.11 3.38
N SER A 276 20.54 -7.23 3.46
CA SER A 276 20.15 -7.97 2.25
C SER A 276 18.99 -7.30 1.51
N HIS A 277 18.10 -6.60 2.24
CA HIS A 277 16.89 -5.98 1.69
C HIS A 277 16.60 -4.64 2.36
N LEU A 278 15.94 -3.76 1.60
CA LEU A 278 15.48 -2.45 2.03
C LEU A 278 13.97 -2.35 1.89
N LEU A 279 13.28 -1.98 2.96
CA LEU A 279 11.86 -1.62 2.96
C LEU A 279 11.72 -0.11 3.19
N VAL A 280 10.96 0.55 2.31
CA VAL A 280 10.63 1.98 2.47
C VAL A 280 9.21 2.11 2.98
N ALA A 281 9.08 2.58 4.24
CA ALA A 281 7.83 2.82 4.96
C ALA A 281 7.73 4.26 5.49
N ALA A 282 8.34 5.22 4.76
CA ALA A 282 8.54 6.61 5.18
C ALA A 282 7.35 7.54 4.87
N GLY A 283 6.14 7.02 4.83
CA GLY A 283 4.91 7.79 4.64
C GLY A 283 4.10 7.36 3.43
N ARG A 284 3.01 8.11 3.16
CA ARG A 284 2.07 7.81 2.08
C ARG A 284 1.65 9.09 1.34
N LYS A 285 1.47 8.99 0.03
CA LYS A 285 1.00 10.07 -0.84
C LYS A 285 -0.43 9.77 -1.31
N PRO A 286 -1.41 10.69 -1.18
CA PRO A 286 -2.76 10.51 -1.72
C PRO A 286 -2.76 10.33 -3.24
N ASN A 287 -3.59 9.38 -3.73
CA ASN A 287 -3.72 9.08 -5.16
C ASN A 287 -4.73 10.02 -5.83
N VAL A 288 -4.30 11.22 -6.14
CA VAL A 288 -5.14 12.26 -6.75
C VAL A 288 -4.75 12.60 -8.19
N ASP A 289 -3.63 12.09 -8.65
CA ASP A 289 -3.12 12.36 -9.99
C ASP A 289 -4.01 11.66 -11.04
N GLY A 290 -4.21 12.33 -12.19
CA GLY A 290 -5.00 11.79 -13.30
C GLY A 290 -6.53 11.86 -13.14
N LEU A 291 -7.05 12.24 -11.97
CA LEU A 291 -8.48 12.30 -11.70
C LEU A 291 -9.20 13.47 -12.39
N GLY A 292 -8.50 14.43 -12.99
CA GLY A 292 -9.13 15.62 -13.60
C GLY A 292 -9.81 16.55 -12.58
N LEU A 293 -9.23 16.69 -11.38
CA LEU A 293 -9.83 17.47 -10.28
C LEU A 293 -10.03 18.95 -10.61
N LYS A 294 -9.27 19.50 -11.57
CA LYS A 294 -9.48 20.86 -12.08
C LYS A 294 -10.83 21.01 -12.79
N ASP A 295 -11.27 19.94 -13.46
CA ASP A 295 -12.53 19.89 -14.20
C ASP A 295 -13.73 19.56 -13.29
N ALA A 296 -13.47 19.16 -12.04
CA ALA A 296 -14.47 18.84 -11.02
C ALA A 296 -15.01 20.06 -10.25
N ARG A 297 -14.50 21.27 -10.54
CA ARG A 297 -14.88 22.54 -9.89
C ARG A 297 -16.02 23.23 -10.61
#